data_196859ad631b5ce92aa8f06714bb303c
#
_entry.id   196859ad631b5ce92aa8f06714bb303c
#
_cell.length_a   1.000
_cell.length_b   1.000
_cell.length_c   1.000
_cell.angle_alpha   90.00
_cell.angle_beta   90.00
_cell.angle_gamma   90.00
#
_symmetry.space_group_name_H-M   'P 1'
#
loop_
_entity.id
_entity.type
_entity.pdbx_description
1 polymer ?
#
loop_
_entity_poly.entity_id
_entity_poly.type
_entity_poly.pdbx_seq_one_letter_code
_entity_poly.pdbx_strand_id
1 'polypeptide(L)'
;NPRSAVNRRGSYEKTLVGQGASIGANATIVCGNDIGHHAFIGAGSVVTKSVPPYALIVGNPARQIGWMSEYGQRLHFGDDGKATCKESGEKYIFQENHVKKLK
;
A
#
# COMPACT_ATOMS: atom_id res chain seq x y z
N ASN A 1 25.89 -8.51 8.83
CA ASN A 1 26.94 -8.49 7.85
C ASN A 1 27.89 -7.34 8.11
N PRO A 2 29.17 -7.67 8.38
CA PRO A 2 30.13 -6.61 8.69
C PRO A 2 30.28 -5.55 7.62
N ARG A 3 30.20 -5.94 6.38
CA ARG A 3 30.35 -4.97 5.30
C ARG A 3 29.27 -3.90 5.35
N SER A 4 28.06 -4.28 5.60
CA SER A 4 26.99 -3.33 5.63
C SER A 4 27.05 -2.43 6.86
N ALA A 5 27.61 -2.92 7.96
CA ALA A 5 27.69 -2.16 9.19
C ALA A 5 28.72 -1.03 9.09
N VAL A 6 29.74 -1.22 8.29
CA VAL A 6 30.90 -0.31 8.31
C VAL A 6 30.55 1.10 7.83
N ASN A 7 29.82 1.23 6.73
CA ASN A 7 29.68 2.51 6.06
C ASN A 7 28.24 2.94 5.78
N ARG A 8 27.29 2.29 6.37
CA ARG A 8 25.92 2.49 5.94
C ARG A 8 25.06 3.32 6.88
N ARG A 9 25.60 3.66 8.03
CA ARG A 9 24.80 4.32 9.05
C ARG A 9 24.15 5.62 8.55
N GLY A 10 24.90 6.42 7.85
CA GLY A 10 24.39 7.69 7.35
C GLY A 10 23.64 7.58 6.03
N SER A 11 23.65 6.41 5.40
CA SER A 11 23.04 6.24 4.08
C SER A 11 21.80 5.37 4.09
N TYR A 12 21.37 4.88 5.26
CA TYR A 12 20.14 4.09 5.34
C TYR A 12 18.94 4.97 5.07
N GLU A 13 18.06 4.49 4.23
CA GLU A 13 16.79 5.11 4.01
C GLU A 13 15.74 4.42 4.86
N LYS A 14 14.85 5.21 5.42
CA LYS A 14 13.76 4.67 6.23
C LYS A 14 12.60 4.28 5.34
N THR A 15 11.94 3.19 5.71
CA THR A 15 10.67 2.80 5.10
C THR A 15 9.58 3.06 6.14
N LEU A 16 8.64 3.92 5.80
CA LEU A 16 7.51 4.21 6.66
C LEU A 16 6.34 3.35 6.23
N VAL A 17 5.75 2.67 7.18
CA VAL A 17 4.56 1.84 6.92
C VAL A 17 3.38 2.49 7.63
N GLY A 18 2.40 2.92 6.85
CA GLY A 18 1.25 3.61 7.39
C GLY A 18 0.36 2.73 8.23
N GLN A 19 -0.47 3.37 9.03
CA GLN A 19 -1.40 2.69 9.91
C GLN A 19 -2.33 1.79 9.10
N GLY A 20 -2.56 0.58 9.59
CA GLY A 20 -3.53 -0.33 8.98
C GLY A 20 -3.06 -0.98 7.68
N ALA A 21 -1.84 -0.74 7.24
CA ALA A 21 -1.32 -1.42 6.05
C ALA A 21 -1.15 -2.91 6.32
N SER A 22 -1.47 -3.73 5.32
CA SER A 22 -1.32 -5.19 5.38
C SER A 22 -0.22 -5.61 4.43
N ILE A 23 0.74 -6.36 4.93
CA ILE A 23 1.87 -6.83 4.13
C ILE A 23 1.89 -8.35 4.18
N GLY A 24 1.70 -8.97 3.03
CA GLY A 24 1.64 -10.42 2.93
C GLY A 24 2.98 -11.07 3.19
N ALA A 25 2.93 -12.38 3.46
CA ALA A 25 4.12 -13.16 3.77
C ALA A 25 5.11 -13.11 2.61
N ASN A 26 6.39 -13.05 2.95
CA ASN A 26 7.48 -13.06 1.99
C ASN A 26 7.46 -11.87 1.01
N ALA A 27 6.74 -10.82 1.32
CA ALA A 27 6.83 -9.59 0.54
C ALA A 27 8.15 -8.91 0.85
N THR A 28 8.74 -8.31 -0.17
CA THR A 28 9.97 -7.54 -0.07
C THR A 28 9.67 -6.09 -0.41
N ILE A 29 10.06 -5.18 0.46
CA ILE A 29 9.89 -3.76 0.21
C ILE A 29 11.26 -3.14 0.12
N VAL A 30 11.60 -2.65 -1.06
CA VAL A 30 12.89 -1.99 -1.28
C VAL A 30 12.93 -0.72 -0.43
N CYS A 31 13.99 -0.55 0.36
CA CYS A 31 14.08 0.55 1.30
C CYS A 31 13.98 1.90 0.60
N GLY A 32 13.49 2.90 1.34
CA GLY A 32 13.24 4.22 0.78
C GLY A 32 11.86 4.38 0.16
N ASN A 33 11.06 3.31 0.12
CA ASN A 33 9.71 3.36 -0.40
C ASN A 33 8.71 3.25 0.72
N ASP A 34 7.81 4.20 0.81
CA ASP A 34 6.82 4.24 1.88
C ASP A 34 5.56 3.47 1.48
N ILE A 35 4.93 2.87 2.47
CA ILE A 35 3.67 2.16 2.28
C ILE A 35 2.57 3.01 2.93
N GLY A 36 1.63 3.47 2.13
CA GLY A 36 0.53 4.31 2.62
C GLY A 36 -0.41 3.55 3.55
N HIS A 37 -1.15 4.32 4.36
CA HIS A 37 -2.07 3.72 5.32
C HIS A 37 -3.12 2.89 4.60
N HIS A 38 -3.47 1.77 5.21
CA HIS A 38 -4.47 0.82 4.71
C HIS A 38 -4.16 0.25 3.33
N ALA A 39 -2.93 0.38 2.83
CA ALA A 39 -2.51 -0.30 1.62
C ALA A 39 -2.44 -1.80 1.86
N PHE A 40 -2.60 -2.57 0.81
CA PHE A 40 -2.56 -4.04 0.89
C PHE A 40 -1.50 -4.55 -0.09
N ILE A 41 -0.48 -5.20 0.46
CA ILE A 41 0.61 -5.77 -0.32
C ILE A 41 0.44 -7.29 -0.32
N GLY A 42 0.26 -7.88 -1.49
CA GLY A 42 0.07 -9.32 -1.60
C GLY A 42 1.32 -10.11 -1.25
N ALA A 43 1.12 -11.36 -0.88
CA ALA A 43 2.22 -12.26 -0.52
C ALA A 43 3.22 -12.40 -1.68
N GLY A 44 4.51 -12.45 -1.35
CA GLY A 44 5.56 -12.64 -2.33
C GLY A 44 5.83 -11.46 -3.23
N SER A 45 5.18 -10.32 -3.02
CA SER A 45 5.37 -9.14 -3.85
C SER A 45 6.73 -8.50 -3.61
N VAL A 46 7.27 -7.86 -4.64
CA VAL A 46 8.51 -7.09 -4.53
C VAL A 46 8.19 -5.64 -4.86
N VAL A 47 8.11 -4.82 -3.83
CA VAL A 47 7.69 -3.43 -3.94
C VAL A 47 8.90 -2.54 -4.18
N THR A 48 8.92 -1.88 -5.33
CA THR A 48 10.05 -1.04 -5.76
C THR A 48 9.71 0.44 -5.82
N LYS A 49 8.48 0.81 -5.50
CA LYS A 49 8.01 2.19 -5.51
C LYS A 49 7.15 2.42 -4.28
N SER A 50 7.04 3.67 -3.88
CA SER A 50 6.13 4.02 -2.79
C SER A 50 4.69 3.70 -3.17
N VAL A 51 3.92 3.31 -2.17
CA VAL A 51 2.56 2.79 -2.36
C VAL A 51 1.56 3.79 -1.76
N PRO A 52 0.60 4.26 -2.55
CA PRO A 52 -0.40 5.19 -2.01
C PRO A 52 -1.34 4.51 -1.02
N PRO A 53 -1.98 5.30 -0.15
CA PRO A 53 -2.98 4.76 0.77
C PRO A 53 -4.09 4.00 0.04
N TYR A 54 -4.53 2.91 0.64
CA TYR A 54 -5.60 2.05 0.11
C TYR A 54 -5.26 1.31 -1.18
N ALA A 55 -4.02 1.38 -1.66
CA ALA A 55 -3.65 0.69 -2.89
C ALA A 55 -3.53 -0.81 -2.68
N LEU A 56 -3.95 -1.57 -3.66
CA LEU A 56 -3.78 -3.01 -3.71
C LEU A 56 -2.63 -3.32 -4.65
N ILE A 57 -1.56 -3.87 -4.11
CA ILE A 57 -0.28 -4.06 -4.80
C ILE A 57 0.07 -5.54 -4.80
N VAL A 58 0.41 -6.09 -5.95
CA VAL A 58 0.82 -7.51 -6.06
C VAL A 58 1.90 -7.68 -7.12
N GLY A 59 2.67 -8.73 -6.97
CA GLY A 59 3.57 -9.21 -8.01
C GLY A 59 5.05 -8.87 -7.82
N ASN A 60 5.85 -9.30 -8.77
CA ASN A 60 7.29 -9.05 -8.81
C ASN A 60 7.71 -8.73 -10.26
N PRO A 61 8.06 -7.47 -10.60
CA PRO A 61 7.93 -6.30 -9.75
C PRO A 61 6.46 -6.02 -9.42
N ALA A 62 6.21 -5.49 -8.25
CA ALA A 62 4.85 -5.26 -7.78
C ALA A 62 4.16 -4.16 -8.59
N ARG A 63 2.88 -4.36 -8.85
CA ARG A 63 2.07 -3.40 -9.58
C ARG A 63 0.77 -3.17 -8.83
N GLN A 64 0.24 -1.98 -8.96
CA GLN A 64 -1.06 -1.68 -8.39
C GLN A 64 -2.14 -2.25 -9.29
N ILE A 65 -3.01 -3.09 -8.71
CA ILE A 65 -4.12 -3.70 -9.44
C ILE A 65 -5.48 -3.21 -8.98
N GLY A 66 -5.52 -2.34 -8.01
CA GLY A 66 -6.78 -1.80 -7.53
C GLY A 66 -6.63 -1.09 -6.21
N TRP A 67 -7.73 -1.00 -5.50
CA TRP A 67 -7.85 -0.32 -4.23
C TRP A 67 -8.55 -1.22 -3.23
N MET A 68 -8.23 -1.02 -1.95
CA MET A 68 -8.72 -1.86 -0.86
C MET A 68 -9.38 -1.00 0.20
N SER A 69 -10.48 -1.46 0.79
CA SER A 69 -11.08 -0.77 1.92
C SER A 69 -10.31 -1.06 3.20
N GLU A 70 -10.59 -0.30 4.25
CA GLU A 70 -10.01 -0.58 5.58
C GLU A 70 -10.41 -1.95 6.11
N TYR A 71 -11.56 -2.44 5.66
CA TYR A 71 -12.05 -3.76 6.04
C TYR A 71 -11.34 -4.90 5.31
N GLY A 72 -10.57 -4.59 4.26
CA GLY A 72 -9.87 -5.61 3.49
C GLY A 72 -10.64 -6.13 2.29
N GLN A 73 -11.57 -5.35 1.78
CA GLN A 73 -12.33 -5.69 0.58
C GLN A 73 -11.93 -4.80 -0.58
N ARG A 74 -11.91 -5.37 -1.78
CA ARG A 74 -11.58 -4.62 -2.96
C ARG A 74 -12.67 -3.59 -3.27
N LEU A 75 -12.24 -2.37 -3.55
CA LEU A 75 -13.15 -1.29 -3.90
C LEU A 75 -13.27 -1.17 -5.41
N HIS A 76 -14.49 -0.91 -5.87
CA HIS A 76 -14.76 -0.66 -7.29
C HIS A 76 -15.43 0.70 -7.40
N PHE A 77 -14.73 1.65 -8.00
CA PHE A 77 -15.21 3.01 -8.09
C PHE A 77 -16.08 3.20 -9.34
N GLY A 78 -17.19 3.87 -9.15
CA GLY A 78 -18.06 4.22 -10.25
C GLY A 78 -17.58 5.48 -10.98
N ASP A 79 -18.34 5.90 -11.98
CA ASP A 79 -18.00 7.09 -12.77
C ASP A 79 -18.00 8.36 -11.93
N ASP A 80 -18.73 8.36 -10.83
CA ASP A 80 -18.77 9.48 -9.90
C ASP A 80 -17.57 9.50 -8.94
N GLY A 81 -16.66 8.55 -9.06
CA GLY A 81 -15.50 8.44 -8.21
C GLY A 81 -15.78 7.86 -6.82
N LYS A 82 -16.95 7.26 -6.64
CA LYS A 82 -17.34 6.74 -5.32
C LYS A 82 -17.41 5.23 -5.31
N ALA A 83 -17.09 4.66 -4.15
CA ALA A 83 -17.20 3.23 -3.92
C ALA A 83 -17.72 2.98 -2.51
N THR A 84 -18.41 1.87 -2.33
CA THR A 84 -18.89 1.44 -1.03
C THR A 84 -18.33 0.06 -0.74
N CYS A 85 -17.72 -0.09 0.43
CA CYS A 85 -17.30 -1.41 0.90
C CYS A 85 -18.53 -2.22 1.26
N LYS A 86 -18.73 -3.34 0.59
CA LYS A 86 -19.94 -4.14 0.77
C LYS A 86 -20.05 -4.72 2.17
N GLU A 87 -18.92 -5.06 2.78
CA GLU A 87 -18.94 -5.69 4.10
C GLU A 87 -19.15 -4.67 5.22
N SER A 88 -18.48 -3.52 5.17
CA SER A 88 -18.55 -2.55 6.26
C SER A 88 -19.57 -1.45 6.01
N GLY A 89 -19.98 -1.24 4.76
CA GLY A 89 -20.83 -0.12 4.40
C GLY A 89 -20.12 1.20 4.31
N GLU A 90 -18.82 1.23 4.58
CA GLU A 90 -18.04 2.46 4.52
C GLU A 90 -17.89 2.93 3.09
N LYS A 91 -17.87 4.24 2.92
CA LYS A 91 -17.81 4.86 1.60
C LYS A 91 -16.47 5.52 1.38
N TYR A 92 -16.03 5.49 0.14
CA TYR A 92 -14.73 6.01 -0.28
C TYR A 92 -14.89 6.86 -1.51
N ILE A 93 -13.97 7.79 -1.70
CA ILE A 93 -13.92 8.62 -2.91
C ILE A 93 -12.53 8.54 -3.53
N PHE A 94 -12.50 8.38 -4.86
CA PHE A 94 -11.29 8.47 -5.66
C PHE A 94 -11.23 9.86 -6.27
N GLN A 95 -10.16 10.59 -5.95
CA GLN A 95 -10.03 11.98 -6.37
C GLN A 95 -8.54 12.31 -6.49
N GLU A 96 -8.13 12.85 -7.62
CA GLU A 96 -6.74 13.24 -7.86
C GLU A 96 -5.76 12.09 -7.61
N ASN A 97 -6.09 10.92 -8.13
CA ASN A 97 -5.29 9.70 -8.01
C ASN A 97 -5.13 9.19 -6.56
N HIS A 98 -5.96 9.66 -5.66
CA HIS A 98 -5.92 9.23 -4.25
C HIS A 98 -7.29 8.75 -3.81
N VAL A 99 -7.29 7.82 -2.87
CA VAL A 99 -8.52 7.33 -2.26
C VAL A 99 -8.59 7.82 -0.82
N LYS A 100 -9.78 8.28 -0.44
CA LYS A 100 -10.06 8.69 0.92
C LYS A 100 -11.34 8.03 1.40
N LYS A 101 -11.38 7.69 2.68
CA LYS A 101 -12.60 7.21 3.28
C LYS A 101 -13.47 8.42 3.64
N LEU A 102 -14.74 8.36 3.27
CA LEU A 102 -15.71 9.38 3.64
C LEU A 102 -16.26 9.11 5.03
N LYS A 103 -16.53 10.17 5.73
CA LYS A 103 -17.10 10.05 7.08
C LYS A 103 -18.62 9.94 7.04
#